data_c8507a217b059e8b3c15dc5023823a46
#
_entry.id   c8507a217b059e8b3c15dc5023823a46
#
_cell.length_a   1.000
_cell.length_b   1.000
_cell.length_c   1.000
_cell.angle_alpha   90.00
_cell.angle_beta   90.00
_cell.angle_gamma   90.00
#
_symmetry.space_group_name_H-M   'P 1'
#
loop_
_entity.id
_entity.type
_entity.pdbx_description
1 polymer ?
#
loop_
_entity_poly.entity_id
_entity_poly.type
_entity_poly.pdbx_seq_one_letter_code
_entity_poly.pdbx_strand_id
1 'polypeptide(L)'
;MGACFNEYLEFSFTAGCQADSAGRALGCIITKMIINQGFPFNVYSILYESCVTCITDYAGEVIGFTQFEGSVQLQARAIRAYLGLPKNSCRVGVLSEVDWLLPEYRTRLKMIRQYNRILKMDEGRLTKKVYNWDRLLNNANVVSSWSSEIKSIFYLCNLNSTFDYNTPFPLKSTIDNIKSKFIFDQKEYLKYECEQQSKLRTFNKYKDFESLPAYVAKALSFFERKHMARLRLGCLQLRIETGRYARPPLAINEKICLVCSESKAQQGSEPEIETEIHFVQLGPSLKS
;
A
#
# COMPACT_ATOMS: atom_id res chain seq x y z
N MET A 1 6.00 15.86 -18.11
CA MET A 1 6.34 14.52 -18.64
C MET A 1 5.16 14.00 -19.43
N GLY A 2 5.39 13.40 -20.61
CA GLY A 2 4.35 12.75 -21.40
C GLY A 2 4.28 11.25 -21.08
N ALA A 3 3.20 10.57 -21.47
CA ALA A 3 3.15 9.12 -21.47
C ALA A 3 4.11 8.60 -22.55
N CYS A 4 4.92 7.60 -22.21
CA CYS A 4 5.78 6.90 -23.15
C CYS A 4 5.00 5.76 -23.76
N PHE A 5 4.83 5.74 -25.07
CA PHE A 5 4.21 4.63 -25.78
C PHE A 5 5.26 3.91 -26.62
N ASN A 6 5.21 2.58 -26.64
CA ASN A 6 5.93 1.81 -27.63
C ASN A 6 5.07 1.61 -28.90
N GLU A 7 5.64 1.01 -29.93
CA GLU A 7 4.95 0.76 -31.20
C GLU A 7 3.72 -0.17 -31.06
N TYR A 8 3.69 -0.98 -29.99
CA TYR A 8 2.58 -1.91 -29.70
C TYR A 8 1.52 -1.30 -28.79
N LEU A 9 1.65 -0.04 -28.36
CA LEU A 9 0.75 0.63 -27.41
C LEU A 9 0.55 -0.13 -26.09
N GLU A 10 1.59 -0.78 -25.61
CA GLU A 10 1.53 -1.55 -24.36
C GLU A 10 1.56 -0.63 -23.14
N PHE A 11 0.53 -0.67 -22.34
CA PHE A 11 0.44 0.11 -21.10
C PHE A 11 1.48 -0.32 -20.04
N SER A 12 1.92 -1.57 -20.07
CA SER A 12 2.99 -2.09 -19.20
C SER A 12 4.31 -1.32 -19.40
N PHE A 13 4.66 -1.00 -20.65
CA PHE A 13 5.83 -0.17 -20.98
C PHE A 13 5.71 1.24 -20.38
N THR A 14 4.55 1.88 -20.58
CA THR A 14 4.26 3.20 -20.01
C THR A 14 4.38 3.17 -18.48
N ALA A 15 3.80 2.15 -17.83
CA ALA A 15 3.85 1.99 -16.39
C ALA A 15 5.28 1.77 -15.86
N GLY A 16 6.12 1.03 -16.60
CA GLY A 16 7.54 0.87 -16.30
C GLY A 16 8.29 2.21 -16.31
N CYS A 17 8.14 3.00 -17.39
CA CYS A 17 8.75 4.33 -17.50
C CYS A 17 8.28 5.29 -16.38
N GLN A 18 7.01 5.22 -16.01
CA GLN A 18 6.44 6.00 -14.91
C GLN A 18 7.01 5.56 -13.55
N ALA A 19 7.10 4.25 -13.29
CA ALA A 19 7.66 3.71 -12.06
C ALA A 19 9.13 4.12 -11.87
N ASP A 20 9.94 4.08 -12.93
CA ASP A 20 11.34 4.51 -12.90
C ASP A 20 11.47 6.02 -12.61
N SER A 21 10.65 6.83 -13.26
CA SER A 21 10.65 8.28 -13.05
C SER A 21 10.20 8.65 -11.64
N ALA A 22 9.14 8.03 -11.16
CA ALA A 22 8.64 8.19 -9.80
C ALA A 22 9.64 7.64 -8.76
N GLY A 23 10.37 6.58 -9.10
CA GLY A 23 11.46 6.03 -8.29
C GLY A 23 12.60 7.03 -8.06
N ARG A 24 12.96 7.85 -9.07
CA ARG A 24 13.93 8.94 -8.94
C ARG A 24 13.40 10.05 -8.03
N ALA A 25 12.15 10.47 -8.21
CA ALA A 25 11.51 11.47 -7.35
C ALA A 25 11.45 11.01 -5.89
N LEU A 26 11.08 9.75 -5.65
CA LEU A 26 11.10 9.16 -4.32
C LEU A 26 12.53 9.15 -3.72
N GLY A 27 13.54 8.85 -4.53
CA GLY A 27 14.94 8.92 -4.11
C GLY A 27 15.32 10.30 -3.58
N CYS A 28 14.90 11.38 -4.25
CA CYS A 28 15.12 12.75 -3.78
C CYS A 28 14.44 13.03 -2.43
N ILE A 29 13.18 12.57 -2.24
CA ILE A 29 12.46 12.73 -0.98
C ILE A 29 13.19 11.99 0.15
N ILE A 30 13.60 10.74 -0.07
CA ILE A 30 14.33 9.94 0.92
C ILE A 30 15.64 10.61 1.31
N THR A 31 16.42 11.12 0.33
CA THR A 31 17.65 11.85 0.59
C THR A 31 17.41 13.08 1.46
N LYS A 32 16.39 13.87 1.13
CA LYS A 32 16.03 15.06 1.93
C LYS A 32 15.55 14.68 3.34
N MET A 33 14.80 13.59 3.46
CA MET A 33 14.38 13.06 4.77
C MET A 33 15.58 12.65 5.63
N ILE A 34 16.61 12.03 5.06
CA ILE A 34 17.84 11.64 5.78
C ILE A 34 18.59 12.89 6.23
N ILE A 35 18.80 13.86 5.34
CA ILE A 35 19.53 15.12 5.64
C ILE A 35 18.84 15.88 6.78
N ASN A 36 17.51 15.92 6.79
CA ASN A 36 16.71 16.62 7.81
C ASN A 36 16.38 15.75 9.04
N GLN A 37 17.03 14.59 9.21
CA GLN A 37 16.83 13.68 10.34
C GLN A 37 15.38 13.17 10.50
N GLY A 38 14.60 13.21 9.43
CA GLY A 38 13.21 12.77 9.38
C GLY A 38 12.24 13.90 9.01
N PHE A 39 11.02 13.49 8.66
CA PHE A 39 9.88 14.39 8.48
C PHE A 39 8.70 13.88 9.32
N PRO A 40 7.82 14.78 9.80
CA PRO A 40 6.50 14.38 10.27
C PRO A 40 5.73 13.63 9.17
N PHE A 41 4.87 12.68 9.56
CA PHE A 41 4.17 11.81 8.59
C PHE A 41 3.32 12.60 7.59
N ASN A 42 2.61 13.63 8.06
CA ASN A 42 1.80 14.49 7.18
C ASN A 42 2.64 15.19 6.11
N VAL A 43 3.82 15.70 6.46
CA VAL A 43 4.75 16.33 5.50
C VAL A 43 5.25 15.30 4.50
N TYR A 44 5.66 14.12 4.98
CA TYR A 44 6.10 13.03 4.11
C TYR A 44 5.00 12.58 3.14
N SER A 45 3.76 12.44 3.61
CA SER A 45 2.60 12.09 2.79
C SER A 45 2.34 13.13 1.71
N ILE A 46 2.35 14.41 2.05
CA ILE A 46 2.17 15.51 1.07
C ILE A 46 3.27 15.46 0.00
N LEU A 47 4.54 15.27 0.39
CA LEU A 47 5.65 15.16 -0.56
C LEU A 47 5.51 13.92 -1.45
N TYR A 48 5.11 12.79 -0.88
CA TYR A 48 4.85 11.57 -1.65
C TYR A 48 3.69 11.79 -2.64
N GLU A 49 2.59 12.34 -2.20
CA GLU A 49 1.43 12.61 -3.06
C GLU A 49 1.74 13.60 -4.18
N SER A 50 2.44 14.70 -3.88
CA SER A 50 2.70 15.74 -4.87
C SER A 50 3.83 15.40 -5.84
N CYS A 51 4.86 14.65 -5.42
CA CYS A 51 6.05 14.40 -6.25
C CYS A 51 6.09 12.99 -6.85
N VAL A 52 5.47 12.01 -6.22
CA VAL A 52 5.56 10.60 -6.63
C VAL A 52 4.25 10.14 -7.26
N THR A 53 3.11 10.33 -6.57
CA THR A 53 1.84 9.84 -7.11
C THR A 53 1.38 10.59 -8.35
N CYS A 54 1.75 11.86 -8.50
CA CYS A 54 1.47 12.61 -9.72
C CYS A 54 2.14 11.98 -10.96
N ILE A 55 3.25 11.26 -10.78
CA ILE A 55 3.97 10.56 -11.85
C ILE A 55 3.37 9.16 -12.05
N THR A 56 3.20 8.37 -10.98
CA THR A 56 2.67 7.00 -11.07
C THR A 56 1.23 6.95 -11.54
N ASP A 57 0.44 7.94 -11.19
CA ASP A 57 -0.96 8.02 -11.53
C ASP A 57 -1.22 8.90 -12.77
N TYR A 58 -0.16 9.28 -13.51
CA TYR A 58 -0.30 10.03 -14.75
C TYR A 58 -1.02 9.16 -15.80
N ALA A 59 -1.97 9.75 -16.52
CA ALA A 59 -2.87 9.05 -17.42
C ALA A 59 -3.71 7.91 -16.76
N GLY A 60 -3.78 7.87 -15.42
CA GLY A 60 -4.59 6.87 -14.69
C GLY A 60 -6.07 6.91 -15.04
N GLU A 61 -6.58 8.03 -15.55
CA GLU A 61 -7.92 8.15 -16.09
C GLU A 61 -8.16 7.32 -17.36
N VAL A 62 -7.10 6.93 -18.08
CA VAL A 62 -7.17 6.11 -19.29
C VAL A 62 -6.79 4.66 -19.01
N ILE A 63 -5.69 4.45 -18.27
CA ILE A 63 -5.08 3.14 -18.06
C ILE A 63 -5.38 2.55 -16.68
N GLY A 64 -6.19 3.23 -15.85
CA GLY A 64 -6.43 2.87 -14.45
C GLY A 64 -7.20 1.57 -14.21
N PHE A 65 -7.70 0.93 -15.25
CA PHE A 65 -8.32 -0.41 -15.20
C PHE A 65 -7.29 -1.54 -15.21
N THR A 66 -6.03 -1.25 -15.51
CA THR A 66 -4.92 -2.20 -15.41
C THR A 66 -4.15 -1.99 -14.11
N GLN A 67 -3.76 -3.09 -13.47
CA GLN A 67 -2.95 -3.05 -12.26
C GLN A 67 -1.47 -3.17 -12.63
N PHE A 68 -0.68 -2.25 -12.11
CA PHE A 68 0.76 -2.26 -12.34
C PHE A 68 1.50 -2.46 -11.02
N GLU A 69 2.13 -3.61 -10.89
CA GLU A 69 2.89 -4.02 -9.71
C GLU A 69 3.98 -3.01 -9.32
N GLY A 70 4.60 -2.34 -10.31
CA GLY A 70 5.62 -1.32 -10.08
C GLY A 70 5.17 -0.16 -9.19
N SER A 71 3.93 0.30 -9.33
CA SER A 71 3.37 1.38 -8.50
C SER A 71 3.14 0.92 -7.05
N VAL A 72 2.69 -0.33 -6.85
CA VAL A 72 2.50 -0.90 -5.50
C VAL A 72 3.85 -1.12 -4.82
N GLN A 73 4.85 -1.62 -5.55
CA GLN A 73 6.21 -1.79 -5.04
C GLN A 73 6.83 -0.45 -4.64
N LEU A 74 6.62 0.59 -5.43
CA LEU A 74 7.11 1.93 -5.15
C LEU A 74 6.44 2.52 -3.89
N GLN A 75 5.14 2.35 -3.72
CA GLN A 75 4.43 2.75 -2.51
C GLN A 75 4.97 2.02 -1.28
N ALA A 76 5.15 0.70 -1.36
CA ALA A 76 5.74 -0.08 -0.28
C ALA A 76 7.20 0.36 0.03
N ARG A 77 7.99 0.72 -1.00
CA ARG A 77 9.34 1.27 -0.83
C ARG A 77 9.32 2.62 -0.10
N ALA A 78 8.38 3.49 -0.44
CA ALA A 78 8.20 4.78 0.24
C ALA A 78 7.89 4.60 1.72
N ILE A 79 6.94 3.71 2.05
CA ILE A 79 6.57 3.42 3.43
C ILE A 79 7.73 2.79 4.20
N ARG A 80 8.46 1.82 3.59
CA ARG A 80 9.66 1.24 4.22
C ARG A 80 10.71 2.29 4.54
N ALA A 81 10.95 3.21 3.63
CA ALA A 81 11.91 4.29 3.85
C ALA A 81 11.51 5.18 5.02
N TYR A 82 10.24 5.56 5.10
CA TYR A 82 9.71 6.37 6.20
C TYR A 82 9.79 5.65 7.55
N LEU A 83 9.47 4.36 7.58
CA LEU A 83 9.46 3.54 8.81
C LEU A 83 10.83 2.93 9.15
N GLY A 84 11.86 3.12 8.34
CA GLY A 84 13.20 2.52 8.58
C GLY A 84 13.20 1.00 8.51
N LEU A 85 12.34 0.41 7.67
CA LEU A 85 12.20 -1.04 7.52
C LEU A 85 13.17 -1.61 6.48
N PRO A 86 13.62 -2.86 6.65
CA PRO A 86 14.46 -3.53 5.67
C PRO A 86 13.66 -3.91 4.40
N LYS A 87 14.37 -4.11 3.28
CA LYS A 87 13.76 -4.48 1.98
C LYS A 87 12.92 -5.75 2.03
N ASN A 88 13.32 -6.71 2.85
CA ASN A 88 12.67 -8.02 3.03
C ASN A 88 11.51 -8.00 4.04
N SER A 89 11.09 -6.84 4.52
CA SER A 89 9.88 -6.73 5.34
C SER A 89 8.64 -7.12 4.53
N CYS A 90 7.67 -7.76 5.19
CA CYS A 90 6.43 -8.22 4.57
C CYS A 90 5.69 -7.04 3.94
N ARG A 91 5.48 -7.10 2.60
CA ARG A 91 4.88 -6.01 1.83
C ARG A 91 3.48 -5.64 2.32
N VAL A 92 2.66 -6.63 2.57
CA VAL A 92 1.27 -6.42 3.00
C VAL A 92 1.22 -5.71 4.35
N GLY A 93 2.01 -6.17 5.33
CA GLY A 93 2.13 -5.50 6.61
C GLY A 93 2.65 -4.06 6.50
N VAL A 94 3.61 -3.81 5.60
CA VAL A 94 4.10 -2.45 5.31
C VAL A 94 3.00 -1.55 4.76
N LEU A 95 2.23 -2.02 3.78
CA LEU A 95 1.12 -1.25 3.19
C LEU A 95 0.01 -0.98 4.20
N SER A 96 -0.19 -1.90 5.15
CA SER A 96 -1.21 -1.77 6.19
C SER A 96 -0.84 -0.78 7.31
N GLU A 97 0.42 -0.38 7.45
CA GLU A 97 0.85 0.54 8.52
C GLU A 97 0.46 1.99 8.27
N VAL A 98 0.09 2.35 7.04
CA VAL A 98 -0.32 3.71 6.69
C VAL A 98 -1.66 3.72 5.96
N ASP A 99 -2.39 4.83 6.06
CA ASP A 99 -3.74 4.98 5.48
C ASP A 99 -3.70 5.40 3.99
N TRP A 100 -2.60 5.10 3.29
CA TRP A 100 -2.51 5.46 1.88
C TRP A 100 -3.34 4.51 1.02
N LEU A 101 -4.18 5.10 0.18
CA LEU A 101 -4.97 4.34 -0.78
C LEU A 101 -4.05 3.65 -1.79
N LEU A 102 -4.30 2.39 -2.08
CA LEU A 102 -3.53 1.63 -3.07
C LEU A 102 -3.63 2.27 -4.46
N PRO A 103 -2.59 2.16 -5.30
CA PRO A 103 -2.56 2.79 -6.62
C PRO A 103 -3.77 2.48 -7.49
N GLU A 104 -4.24 1.23 -7.49
CA GLU A 104 -5.41 0.80 -8.26
C GLU A 104 -6.68 1.58 -7.91
N TYR A 105 -6.94 1.80 -6.63
CA TYR A 105 -8.12 2.56 -6.21
C TYR A 105 -8.00 4.05 -6.54
N ARG A 106 -6.78 4.61 -6.45
CA ARG A 106 -6.54 6.00 -6.83
C ARG A 106 -6.79 6.23 -8.33
N THR A 107 -6.28 5.34 -9.16
CA THR A 107 -6.47 5.45 -10.63
C THR A 107 -7.91 5.20 -11.03
N ARG A 108 -8.62 4.25 -10.42
CA ARG A 108 -10.06 4.03 -10.61
C ARG A 108 -10.88 5.27 -10.25
N LEU A 109 -10.55 5.99 -9.17
CA LEU A 109 -11.20 7.26 -8.84
C LEU A 109 -10.96 8.33 -9.92
N LYS A 110 -9.78 8.36 -10.57
CA LYS A 110 -9.51 9.24 -11.71
C LYS A 110 -10.36 8.86 -12.92
N MET A 111 -10.51 7.57 -13.21
CA MET A 111 -11.40 7.07 -14.27
C MET A 111 -12.83 7.56 -14.07
N ILE A 112 -13.39 7.47 -12.87
CA ILE A 112 -14.76 7.93 -12.58
C ILE A 112 -14.90 9.44 -12.79
N ARG A 113 -13.90 10.24 -12.39
CA ARG A 113 -13.89 11.68 -12.65
C ARG A 113 -13.87 11.99 -14.16
N GLN A 114 -13.02 11.28 -14.90
CA GLN A 114 -12.92 11.43 -16.35
C GLN A 114 -14.21 11.00 -17.03
N TYR A 115 -14.83 9.91 -16.57
CA TYR A 115 -16.11 9.43 -17.06
C TYR A 115 -17.19 10.53 -16.97
N ASN A 116 -17.39 11.11 -15.80
CA ASN A 116 -18.37 12.19 -15.63
C ASN A 116 -18.03 13.44 -16.48
N ARG A 117 -16.73 13.70 -16.73
CA ARG A 117 -16.29 14.77 -17.62
C ARG A 117 -16.66 14.46 -19.07
N ILE A 118 -16.46 13.21 -19.52
CA ILE A 118 -16.80 12.78 -20.89
C ILE A 118 -18.31 12.86 -21.12
N LEU A 119 -19.13 12.49 -20.13
CA LEU A 119 -20.59 12.59 -20.25
C LEU A 119 -21.08 14.02 -20.50
N LYS A 120 -20.35 15.02 -20.00
CA LYS A 120 -20.63 16.45 -20.17
C LYS A 120 -20.05 17.06 -21.46
N MET A 121 -19.28 16.29 -22.24
CA MET A 121 -18.65 16.79 -23.47
C MET A 121 -19.63 16.79 -24.63
N ASP A 122 -19.41 17.73 -25.56
CA ASP A 122 -20.05 17.77 -26.86
C ASP A 122 -19.79 16.50 -27.66
N GLU A 123 -20.81 16.01 -28.39
CA GLU A 123 -20.72 14.84 -29.26
C GLU A 123 -19.67 15.02 -30.37
N GLY A 124 -19.36 16.23 -30.78
CA GLY A 124 -18.32 16.54 -31.77
C GLY A 124 -16.89 16.26 -31.31
N ARG A 125 -16.64 16.22 -30.00
CA ARG A 125 -15.28 16.00 -29.45
C ARG A 125 -14.78 14.58 -29.67
N LEU A 126 -13.50 14.47 -30.08
CA LEU A 126 -12.88 13.17 -30.35
C LEU A 126 -12.97 12.22 -29.15
N THR A 127 -12.70 12.70 -27.92
CA THR A 127 -12.79 11.88 -26.69
C THR A 127 -14.20 11.31 -26.50
N LYS A 128 -15.25 12.08 -26.79
CA LYS A 128 -16.63 11.62 -26.72
C LYS A 128 -16.94 10.57 -27.79
N LYS A 129 -16.44 10.77 -29.00
CA LYS A 129 -16.58 9.79 -30.10
C LYS A 129 -15.90 8.45 -29.78
N VAL A 130 -14.66 8.52 -29.22
CA VAL A 130 -13.93 7.31 -28.79
C VAL A 130 -14.70 6.59 -27.67
N TYR A 131 -15.24 7.32 -26.70
CA TYR A 131 -16.08 6.74 -25.64
C TYR A 131 -17.34 6.06 -26.22
N ASN A 132 -18.04 6.72 -27.14
CA ASN A 132 -19.22 6.13 -27.78
C ASN A 132 -18.88 4.85 -28.54
N TRP A 133 -17.72 4.81 -29.20
CA TRP A 133 -17.21 3.61 -29.87
C TRP A 133 -16.86 2.51 -28.88
N ASP A 134 -16.15 2.80 -27.79
CA ASP A 134 -15.82 1.86 -26.71
C ASP A 134 -17.10 1.23 -26.11
N ARG A 135 -18.14 2.03 -25.92
CA ARG A 135 -19.45 1.55 -25.46
C ARG A 135 -20.12 0.58 -26.45
N LEU A 136 -19.98 0.82 -27.75
CA LEU A 136 -20.51 -0.10 -28.76
C LEU A 136 -19.76 -1.43 -28.74
N LEU A 137 -18.45 -1.44 -28.56
CA LEU A 137 -17.65 -2.64 -28.41
C LEU A 137 -18.07 -3.44 -27.16
N ASN A 138 -18.34 -2.76 -26.06
CA ASN A 138 -18.82 -3.39 -24.83
C ASN A 138 -20.19 -4.08 -25.04
N ASN A 139 -21.10 -3.46 -25.77
CA ASN A 139 -22.39 -4.07 -26.13
C ASN A 139 -22.24 -5.30 -27.05
N ALA A 140 -21.16 -5.36 -27.82
CA ALA A 140 -20.80 -6.51 -28.64
C ALA A 140 -20.04 -7.62 -27.89
N ASN A 141 -20.00 -7.57 -26.54
CA ASN A 141 -19.26 -8.50 -25.66
C ASN A 141 -17.75 -8.59 -25.95
N VAL A 142 -17.15 -7.55 -26.50
CA VAL A 142 -15.70 -7.46 -26.62
C VAL A 142 -15.12 -7.18 -25.23
N VAL A 143 -14.31 -8.11 -24.76
CA VAL A 143 -13.80 -8.16 -23.37
C VAL A 143 -12.90 -6.96 -23.05
N SER A 144 -13.06 -6.43 -21.85
CA SER A 144 -12.24 -5.39 -21.19
C SER A 144 -12.20 -4.02 -21.88
N SER A 145 -13.37 -3.45 -22.12
CA SER A 145 -13.44 -2.04 -22.49
C SER A 145 -13.32 -1.13 -21.24
N TRP A 146 -12.82 0.09 -21.44
CA TRP A 146 -12.75 1.09 -20.38
C TRP A 146 -14.13 1.38 -19.75
N SER A 147 -15.18 1.44 -20.58
CA SER A 147 -16.56 1.66 -20.11
C SER A 147 -17.12 0.48 -19.31
N SER A 148 -16.71 -0.77 -19.61
CA SER A 148 -17.11 -1.93 -18.82
C SER A 148 -16.53 -1.92 -17.42
N GLU A 149 -15.28 -1.47 -17.26
CA GLU A 149 -14.66 -1.31 -15.94
C GLU A 149 -15.36 -0.23 -15.12
N ILE A 150 -15.74 0.89 -15.73
CA ILE A 150 -16.54 1.93 -15.07
C ILE A 150 -17.85 1.33 -14.54
N LYS A 151 -18.57 0.60 -15.38
CA LYS A 151 -19.81 -0.08 -14.98
C LYS A 151 -19.58 -1.03 -13.80
N SER A 152 -18.52 -1.83 -13.85
CA SER A 152 -18.14 -2.74 -12.75
C SER A 152 -17.90 -2.00 -11.44
N ILE A 153 -17.23 -0.84 -11.46
CA ILE A 153 -17.00 -0.01 -10.27
C ILE A 153 -18.32 0.45 -9.65
N PHE A 154 -19.25 0.95 -10.45
CA PHE A 154 -20.57 1.35 -9.97
C PHE A 154 -21.35 0.17 -9.38
N TYR A 155 -21.27 -0.98 -10.03
CA TYR A 155 -21.92 -2.22 -9.55
C TYR A 155 -21.35 -2.66 -8.19
N LEU A 156 -20.02 -2.74 -8.06
CA LEU A 156 -19.33 -3.10 -6.82
C LEU A 156 -19.63 -2.14 -5.65
N CYS A 157 -19.92 -0.88 -5.97
CA CYS A 157 -20.26 0.13 -4.98
C CYS A 157 -21.77 0.23 -4.69
N ASN A 158 -22.60 -0.65 -5.24
CA ASN A 158 -24.07 -0.61 -5.13
C ASN A 158 -24.68 0.73 -5.62
N LEU A 159 -24.06 1.35 -6.62
CA LEU A 159 -24.50 2.62 -7.23
C LEU A 159 -25.14 2.42 -8.61
N ASN A 160 -25.76 1.26 -8.84
CA ASN A 160 -26.33 0.91 -10.14
C ASN A 160 -27.42 1.89 -10.61
N SER A 161 -28.21 2.41 -9.68
CA SER A 161 -29.24 3.42 -9.98
C SER A 161 -28.67 4.78 -10.41
N THR A 162 -27.42 5.06 -10.06
CA THR A 162 -26.72 6.30 -10.43
C THR A 162 -25.97 6.15 -11.76
N PHE A 163 -25.71 4.90 -12.18
CA PHE A 163 -24.98 4.63 -13.40
C PHE A 163 -25.88 4.74 -14.63
N ASP A 164 -25.52 5.63 -15.53
CA ASP A 164 -26.12 5.76 -16.85
C ASP A 164 -25.05 6.12 -17.86
N TYR A 165 -25.06 5.49 -19.01
CA TYR A 165 -24.09 5.71 -20.08
C TYR A 165 -24.16 7.11 -20.72
N ASN A 166 -25.25 7.83 -20.53
CA ASN A 166 -25.52 9.10 -21.23
C ASN A 166 -25.66 10.29 -20.29
N THR A 167 -26.03 10.06 -19.03
CA THR A 167 -26.40 11.13 -18.09
C THR A 167 -25.28 11.38 -17.07
N PRO A 168 -24.77 12.63 -16.94
CA PRO A 168 -23.86 13.00 -15.88
C PRO A 168 -24.50 12.81 -14.49
N PHE A 169 -23.68 12.42 -13.53
CA PHE A 169 -24.12 12.19 -12.15
C PHE A 169 -23.52 13.24 -11.17
N PRO A 170 -24.04 13.37 -9.94
CA PRO A 170 -23.52 14.27 -8.91
C PRO A 170 -22.14 13.78 -8.44
N LEU A 171 -21.07 14.38 -9.03
CA LEU A 171 -19.71 13.89 -8.94
C LEU A 171 -19.19 13.76 -7.50
N LYS A 172 -19.39 14.77 -6.64
CA LYS A 172 -18.83 14.79 -5.30
C LYS A 172 -19.35 13.64 -4.44
N SER A 173 -20.66 13.52 -4.30
CA SER A 173 -21.28 12.45 -3.50
C SER A 173 -20.94 11.06 -4.03
N THR A 174 -20.96 10.88 -5.35
CA THR A 174 -20.62 9.60 -5.99
C THR A 174 -19.14 9.24 -5.72
N ILE A 175 -18.21 10.19 -5.87
CA ILE A 175 -16.79 9.94 -5.57
C ILE A 175 -16.58 9.64 -4.09
N ASP A 176 -17.24 10.34 -3.18
CA ASP A 176 -17.12 10.10 -1.74
C ASP A 176 -17.63 8.70 -1.37
N ASN A 177 -18.75 8.26 -1.94
CA ASN A 177 -19.27 6.91 -1.75
C ASN A 177 -18.33 5.83 -2.29
N ILE A 178 -17.84 5.98 -3.53
CA ILE A 178 -16.89 5.05 -4.13
C ILE A 178 -15.59 5.00 -3.34
N LYS A 179 -15.06 6.16 -2.91
CA LYS A 179 -13.85 6.24 -2.09
C LYS A 179 -14.02 5.54 -0.75
N SER A 180 -15.15 5.72 -0.09
CA SER A 180 -15.45 5.04 1.19
C SER A 180 -15.50 3.53 1.01
N LYS A 181 -16.11 3.05 -0.08
CA LYS A 181 -16.14 1.61 -0.42
C LYS A 181 -14.73 1.09 -0.70
N PHE A 182 -13.92 1.79 -1.47
CA PHE A 182 -12.54 1.38 -1.76
C PHE A 182 -11.66 1.32 -0.51
N ILE A 183 -11.82 2.28 0.42
CA ILE A 183 -11.11 2.25 1.71
C ILE A 183 -11.53 1.01 2.50
N PHE A 184 -12.82 0.71 2.55
CA PHE A 184 -13.32 -0.48 3.24
C PHE A 184 -12.77 -1.77 2.61
N ASP A 185 -12.89 -1.93 1.28
CA ASP A 185 -12.40 -3.11 0.56
C ASP A 185 -10.88 -3.29 0.71
N GLN A 186 -10.13 -2.19 0.65
CA GLN A 186 -8.68 -2.22 0.89
C GLN A 186 -8.35 -2.71 2.30
N LYS A 187 -9.06 -2.24 3.33
CA LYS A 187 -8.84 -2.66 4.71
C LYS A 187 -9.11 -4.15 4.89
N GLU A 188 -10.23 -4.63 4.37
CA GLU A 188 -10.58 -6.07 4.42
C GLU A 188 -9.56 -6.93 3.67
N TYR A 189 -9.16 -6.51 2.47
CA TYR A 189 -8.12 -7.19 1.70
C TYR A 189 -6.79 -7.26 2.45
N LEU A 190 -6.30 -6.11 2.95
CA LEU A 190 -5.03 -6.06 3.66
C LEU A 190 -5.07 -6.84 4.99
N LYS A 191 -6.19 -6.82 5.69
CA LYS A 191 -6.40 -7.62 6.90
C LYS A 191 -6.30 -9.10 6.60
N TYR A 192 -7.07 -9.59 5.62
CA TYR A 192 -7.05 -10.98 5.19
C TYR A 192 -5.63 -11.43 4.80
N GLU A 193 -4.96 -10.66 3.96
CA GLU A 193 -3.60 -10.97 3.51
C GLU A 193 -2.57 -10.97 4.67
N CYS A 194 -2.73 -10.06 5.65
CA CYS A 194 -1.87 -10.03 6.83
C CYS A 194 -2.06 -11.28 7.70
N GLU A 195 -3.27 -11.78 7.84
CA GLU A 195 -3.59 -13.00 8.60
C GLU A 195 -2.93 -14.25 8.00
N GLN A 196 -2.75 -14.30 6.68
CA GLN A 196 -2.06 -15.39 5.99
C GLN A 196 -0.53 -15.39 6.22
N GLN A 197 0.03 -14.30 6.76
CA GLN A 197 1.48 -14.15 6.91
C GLN A 197 1.96 -14.56 8.31
N SER A 198 2.58 -15.73 8.41
CA SER A 198 3.13 -16.24 9.69
C SER A 198 4.15 -15.30 10.37
N LYS A 199 4.77 -14.40 9.60
CA LYS A 199 5.72 -13.40 10.10
C LYS A 199 5.01 -12.23 10.82
N LEU A 200 3.72 -12.00 10.54
CA LEU A 200 2.95 -10.89 11.07
C LEU A 200 2.15 -11.24 12.34
N ARG A 201 2.54 -12.29 13.08
CA ARG A 201 1.83 -12.76 14.29
C ARG A 201 1.59 -11.64 15.33
N THR A 202 2.64 -10.85 15.62
CA THR A 202 2.54 -9.72 16.57
C THR A 202 1.74 -8.58 15.95
N PHE A 203 1.96 -8.30 14.67
CA PHE A 203 1.20 -7.31 13.93
C PHE A 203 -0.30 -7.57 13.97
N ASN A 204 -0.72 -8.78 13.60
CA ASN A 204 -2.13 -9.18 13.55
C ASN A 204 -2.82 -9.11 14.92
N LYS A 205 -2.05 -9.31 16.02
CA LYS A 205 -2.59 -9.21 17.38
C LYS A 205 -2.88 -7.77 17.82
N TYR A 206 -2.09 -6.79 17.34
CA TYR A 206 -2.13 -5.41 17.84
C TYR A 206 -2.49 -4.37 16.79
N LYS A 207 -2.64 -4.76 15.52
CA LYS A 207 -3.04 -3.81 14.46
C LYS A 207 -4.54 -3.58 14.53
N ASP A 208 -4.89 -2.32 14.80
CA ASP A 208 -6.20 -1.78 14.46
C ASP A 208 -6.16 -1.27 13.02
N PHE A 209 -6.98 -1.86 12.14
CA PHE A 209 -7.05 -1.47 10.74
C PHE A 209 -7.92 -0.23 10.51
N GLU A 210 -8.58 0.27 11.55
CA GLU A 210 -9.44 1.45 11.44
C GLU A 210 -8.68 2.77 11.55
N SER A 211 -7.55 2.76 12.24
CA SER A 211 -6.79 3.98 12.54
C SER A 211 -5.32 3.91 12.15
N LEU A 212 -4.75 5.08 11.84
CA LEU A 212 -3.31 5.24 11.69
C LEU A 212 -2.63 4.97 13.03
N PRO A 213 -1.60 4.09 13.09
CA PRO A 213 -0.91 3.80 14.34
C PRO A 213 -0.32 5.04 14.99
N ALA A 214 -0.49 5.16 16.30
CA ALA A 214 -0.05 6.34 17.06
C ALA A 214 1.44 6.67 16.86
N TYR A 215 2.30 5.66 16.71
CA TYR A 215 3.73 5.85 16.49
C TYR A 215 4.07 6.42 15.09
N VAL A 216 3.16 6.27 14.13
CA VAL A 216 3.26 6.91 12.80
C VAL A 216 2.73 8.33 12.85
N ALA A 217 1.57 8.53 13.52
CA ALA A 217 0.91 9.83 13.62
C ALA A 217 1.67 10.84 14.48
N LYS A 218 2.31 10.38 15.57
CA LYS A 218 3.07 11.24 16.49
C LYS A 218 4.44 11.61 15.89
N ALA A 219 4.94 12.77 16.29
CA ALA A 219 6.27 13.25 15.93
C ALA A 219 7.37 12.52 16.74
N LEU A 220 7.52 11.21 16.50
CA LEU A 220 8.62 10.43 17.05
C LEU A 220 9.91 10.65 16.23
N SER A 221 11.06 10.50 16.89
CA SER A 221 12.33 10.45 16.19
C SER A 221 12.36 9.30 15.19
N PHE A 222 13.22 9.40 14.18
CA PHE A 222 13.38 8.32 13.19
C PHE A 222 13.75 6.98 13.86
N PHE A 223 14.58 7.02 14.91
CA PHE A 223 15.01 5.81 15.64
C PHE A 223 13.85 5.13 16.36
N GLU A 224 13.07 5.89 17.13
CA GLU A 224 11.90 5.35 17.85
C GLU A 224 10.89 4.74 16.89
N ARG A 225 10.53 5.47 15.82
CA ARG A 225 9.61 4.99 14.79
C ARG A 225 10.13 3.71 14.12
N LYS A 226 11.42 3.66 13.78
CA LYS A 226 12.07 2.48 13.17
C LYS A 226 11.99 1.25 14.10
N HIS A 227 12.27 1.40 15.38
CA HIS A 227 12.22 0.27 16.31
C HIS A 227 10.79 -0.23 16.52
N MET A 228 9.82 0.69 16.67
CA MET A 228 8.42 0.33 16.77
C MET A 228 7.91 -0.40 15.51
N ALA A 229 8.22 0.11 14.33
CA ALA A 229 7.83 -0.53 13.08
C ALA A 229 8.45 -1.92 12.91
N ARG A 230 9.74 -2.07 13.25
CA ARG A 230 10.44 -3.37 13.17
C ARG A 230 9.89 -4.39 14.14
N LEU A 231 9.57 -3.99 15.37
CA LEU A 231 8.95 -4.84 16.37
C LEU A 231 7.60 -5.35 15.86
N ARG A 232 6.73 -4.45 15.42
CA ARG A 232 5.38 -4.79 14.95
C ARG A 232 5.39 -5.74 13.75
N LEU A 233 6.27 -5.50 12.78
CA LEU A 233 6.33 -6.24 11.51
C LEU A 233 7.27 -7.46 11.56
N GLY A 234 7.71 -7.89 12.74
CA GLY A 234 8.58 -9.05 12.88
C GLY A 234 9.92 -8.90 12.14
N CYS A 235 10.49 -7.67 12.16
CA CYS A 235 11.75 -7.35 11.49
C CYS A 235 12.92 -7.13 12.46
N LEU A 236 12.75 -7.48 13.73
CA LEU A 236 13.83 -7.56 14.70
C LEU A 236 14.66 -8.83 14.49
N GLN A 237 15.92 -8.80 14.89
CA GLN A 237 16.82 -9.97 14.79
C GLN A 237 16.62 -10.93 15.99
N LEU A 238 15.37 -11.29 16.27
CA LEU A 238 15.04 -12.25 17.31
C LEU A 238 15.25 -13.68 16.80
N ARG A 239 15.53 -14.62 17.70
CA ARG A 239 15.76 -16.04 17.32
C ARG A 239 14.55 -16.69 16.68
N ILE A 240 13.34 -16.24 16.99
CA ILE A 240 12.13 -16.70 16.29
C ILE A 240 12.22 -16.41 14.78
N GLU A 241 12.86 -15.33 14.38
CA GLU A 241 13.06 -14.95 12.98
C GLU A 241 14.39 -15.48 12.42
N THR A 242 15.50 -15.23 13.11
CA THR A 242 16.84 -15.62 12.62
C THR A 242 17.01 -17.14 12.56
N GLY A 243 16.39 -17.88 13.48
CA GLY A 243 16.42 -19.34 13.50
C GLY A 243 15.74 -20.01 12.30
N ARG A 244 14.92 -19.29 11.53
CA ARG A 244 14.35 -19.80 10.26
C ARG A 244 15.40 -19.93 9.17
N TYR A 245 16.46 -19.12 9.23
CA TYR A 245 17.55 -19.09 8.25
C TYR A 245 18.81 -19.81 8.71
N ALA A 246 18.80 -20.41 9.90
CA ALA A 246 19.87 -21.29 10.36
C ALA A 246 19.99 -22.53 9.45
N ARG A 247 21.16 -23.13 9.39
CA ARG A 247 21.40 -24.34 8.59
C ARG A 247 21.90 -25.45 9.48
N PRO A 248 21.06 -26.45 9.83
CA PRO A 248 19.62 -26.60 9.49
C PRO A 248 18.73 -25.54 10.18
N PRO A 249 17.50 -25.28 9.66
CA PRO A 249 16.55 -24.39 10.33
C PRO A 249 16.22 -24.92 11.73
N LEU A 250 16.22 -24.02 12.72
CA LEU A 250 15.89 -24.39 14.11
C LEU A 250 14.39 -24.70 14.27
N ALA A 251 14.08 -25.75 15.01
CA ALA A 251 12.72 -26.01 15.44
C ALA A 251 12.20 -24.86 16.34
N ILE A 252 10.89 -24.74 16.51
CA ILE A 252 10.29 -23.63 17.27
C ILE A 252 10.77 -23.63 18.72
N ASN A 253 10.82 -24.82 19.36
CA ASN A 253 11.29 -25.02 20.71
C ASN A 253 12.80 -24.77 20.93
N GLU A 254 13.58 -24.71 19.85
CA GLU A 254 15.02 -24.41 19.89
C GLU A 254 15.31 -22.90 19.74
N LYS A 255 14.30 -22.10 19.43
CA LYS A 255 14.41 -20.64 19.25
C LYS A 255 14.29 -19.89 20.57
N ILE A 256 15.00 -20.39 21.59
CA ILE A 256 14.99 -19.86 22.95
C ILE A 256 15.75 -18.54 23.06
N CYS A 257 15.34 -17.69 23.99
CA CYS A 257 16.05 -16.46 24.33
C CYS A 257 17.35 -16.78 25.06
N LEU A 258 18.50 -16.41 24.48
CA LEU A 258 19.81 -16.67 25.09
C LEU A 258 20.01 -15.91 26.42
N VAL A 259 19.51 -14.67 26.49
CA VAL A 259 19.59 -13.87 27.70
C VAL A 259 18.85 -14.52 28.88
N CYS A 260 17.63 -15.02 28.60
CA CYS A 260 16.84 -15.68 29.64
C CYS A 260 17.33 -17.08 29.96
N SER A 261 17.88 -17.81 28.99
CA SER A 261 18.34 -19.19 29.21
C SER A 261 19.48 -19.24 30.24
N GLU A 262 20.39 -18.27 30.23
CA GLU A 262 21.47 -18.17 31.23
C GLU A 262 20.93 -17.87 32.64
N SER A 263 19.99 -16.90 32.73
CA SER A 263 19.40 -16.54 34.03
C SER A 263 18.48 -17.60 34.60
N LYS A 264 17.70 -18.29 33.76
CA LYS A 264 16.73 -19.33 34.17
C LYS A 264 17.39 -20.67 34.44
N ALA A 265 18.51 -20.99 33.79
CA ALA A 265 19.31 -22.18 34.12
C ALA A 265 19.79 -22.13 35.57
N GLN A 266 20.06 -20.94 36.13
CA GLN A 266 20.40 -20.76 37.52
C GLN A 266 19.20 -20.93 38.49
N GLN A 267 17.97 -20.79 37.96
CA GLN A 267 16.71 -20.87 38.74
C GLN A 267 15.93 -22.15 38.52
N GLY A 268 16.42 -23.10 37.70
CA GLY A 268 15.76 -24.35 37.38
C GLY A 268 14.45 -24.24 36.57
N SER A 269 14.25 -23.10 35.90
CA SER A 269 13.07 -22.82 35.07
C SER A 269 13.33 -23.11 33.59
N GLU A 270 12.29 -23.51 32.83
CA GLU A 270 12.42 -23.75 31.40
C GLU A 270 12.70 -22.43 30.60
N PRO A 271 13.56 -22.48 29.55
CA PRO A 271 13.85 -21.34 28.76
C PRO A 271 12.64 -20.98 27.88
N GLU A 272 12.38 -19.68 27.69
CA GLU A 272 11.30 -19.19 26.86
C GLU A 272 11.74 -18.94 25.41
N ILE A 273 10.82 -19.13 24.47
CA ILE A 273 11.03 -18.81 23.06
C ILE A 273 11.20 -17.30 22.90
N GLU A 274 12.23 -16.87 22.18
CA GLU A 274 12.50 -15.45 21.93
C GLU A 274 11.54 -14.89 20.87
N THR A 275 10.40 -14.39 21.35
CA THR A 275 9.37 -13.71 20.55
C THR A 275 9.40 -12.20 20.78
N GLU A 276 8.67 -11.43 19.98
CA GLU A 276 8.52 -9.98 20.17
C GLU A 276 7.85 -9.65 21.50
N ILE A 277 6.91 -10.48 21.95
CA ILE A 277 6.21 -10.30 23.24
C ILE A 277 7.20 -10.52 24.39
N HIS A 278 7.96 -11.62 24.32
CA HIS A 278 9.00 -11.93 25.29
C HIS A 278 10.04 -10.81 25.39
N PHE A 279 10.50 -10.28 24.23
CA PHE A 279 11.45 -9.16 24.17
C PHE A 279 10.92 -7.89 24.84
N VAL A 280 9.63 -7.56 24.65
CA VAL A 280 9.00 -6.39 25.29
C VAL A 280 8.86 -6.58 26.81
N GLN A 281 8.56 -7.78 27.26
CA GLN A 281 8.44 -8.10 28.69
C GLN A 281 9.76 -8.02 29.44
N LEU A 282 10.87 -8.35 28.78
CA LEU A 282 12.22 -8.23 29.36
C LEU A 282 12.79 -6.80 29.36
N GLY A 283 12.26 -5.92 28.56
CA GLY A 283 12.79 -4.57 28.38
C GLY A 283 13.00 -3.76 29.69
N PRO A 284 12.18 -3.89 30.73
CA PRO A 284 12.40 -3.29 32.03
C PRO A 284 13.56 -3.92 32.83
N SER A 285 13.80 -5.23 32.64
CA SER A 285 14.78 -6.02 33.42
C SER A 285 16.22 -5.85 32.87
N LEU A 286 16.39 -5.39 31.64
CA LEU A 286 17.70 -5.16 31.00
C LEU A 286 18.31 -3.77 31.31
N LYS A 287 17.64 -2.96 32.13
CA LYS A 287 18.10 -1.62 32.58
C LYS A 287 18.74 -1.61 33.96
N SER A 288 18.91 -2.77 34.60
CA SER A 288 19.57 -2.90 35.90
C SER A 288 21.03 -3.28 35.77
#